data_83447936ba0c84497c2fc17952d60e7c
#
_entry.id   83447936ba0c84497c2fc17952d60e7c
#
_cell.length_a   1.000
_cell.length_b   1.000
_cell.length_c   1.000
_cell.angle_alpha   90.00
_cell.angle_beta   90.00
_cell.angle_gamma   90.00
#
_symmetry.space_group_name_H-M   'P 1'
#
loop_
_entity.id
_entity.type
_entity.pdbx_description
1 polymer ?
#
loop_
_entity_poly.entity_id
_entity_poly.type
_entity_poly.pdbx_seq_one_letter_code
_entity_poly.pdbx_strand_id
1 'polypeptide(L)'
;MQQVLRKLSFVTAATAKTHDAMKALRGFASVFSIEMGDLSISVDPEPGVADSGNLEYDLSDLFVAIGVAAKAAGKGWCLLIDEVQYLKEEELAALIVAIHKIGQKQLPVIFFGAGLPQLAGLSGDAKSYAERLFSYPKVGALNNDAAWHAIKGPIDEEEEEITTSA
;
A
#
# COMPACT_ATOMS: atom_id res chain seq x y z
N MET A 1 0.35 7.01 -6.70
CA MET A 1 0.14 5.56 -6.91
C MET A 1 1.21 4.87 -7.77
N GLN A 2 1.86 5.55 -8.71
CA GLN A 2 2.82 4.92 -9.66
C GLN A 2 4.14 4.40 -9.05
N GLN A 3 4.59 4.85 -7.89
CA GLN A 3 5.90 4.44 -7.34
C GLN A 3 5.87 3.19 -6.45
N VAL A 4 4.72 2.83 -5.91
CA VAL A 4 4.61 1.71 -4.95
C VAL A 4 4.78 0.35 -5.64
N LEU A 5 4.32 0.23 -6.87
CA LEU A 5 4.38 -1.02 -7.63
C LEU A 5 5.75 -1.29 -8.31
N ARG A 6 6.62 -0.27 -8.45
CA ARG A 6 7.96 -0.43 -9.03
C ARG A 6 8.92 -1.30 -8.20
N LYS A 7 8.61 -1.57 -6.94
CA LYS A 7 9.47 -2.39 -6.05
C LYS A 7 8.88 -3.74 -5.66
N LEU A 8 7.81 -4.19 -6.29
CA LEU A 8 7.46 -5.60 -6.30
C LEU A 8 8.43 -6.38 -7.24
N SER A 9 9.72 -6.14 -7.10
CA SER A 9 10.71 -7.04 -7.68
C SER A 9 10.69 -8.32 -6.84
N PHE A 10 9.79 -9.21 -7.17
CA PHE A 10 9.89 -10.60 -6.76
C PHE A 10 11.12 -11.18 -7.43
N VAL A 11 12.28 -10.98 -6.80
CA VAL A 11 13.49 -11.68 -7.20
C VAL A 11 13.27 -13.16 -6.95
N THR A 12 12.83 -13.83 -8.00
CA THR A 12 13.21 -15.16 -8.40
C THR A 12 13.78 -16.09 -7.30
N ALA A 13 12.91 -16.63 -6.50
CA ALA A 13 12.97 -18.03 -6.12
C ALA A 13 11.53 -18.52 -6.23
N ALA A 14 11.20 -19.16 -7.32
CA ALA A 14 9.87 -19.70 -7.60
C ALA A 14 9.55 -20.82 -6.60
N THR A 15 9.16 -20.44 -5.41
CA THR A 15 8.49 -21.33 -4.48
C THR A 15 7.01 -21.39 -4.86
N ALA A 16 6.34 -22.52 -4.61
CA ALA A 16 4.90 -22.67 -4.84
C ALA A 16 4.11 -21.50 -4.24
N LYS A 17 4.52 -20.98 -3.08
CA LYS A 17 3.87 -19.83 -2.38
C LYS A 17 4.01 -18.50 -3.11
N THR A 18 5.07 -18.27 -3.86
CA THR A 18 5.21 -17.07 -4.72
C THR A 18 4.29 -17.19 -5.94
N HIS A 19 4.09 -18.38 -6.45
CA HIS A 19 3.14 -18.67 -7.51
C HIS A 19 1.70 -18.38 -7.05
N ASP A 20 1.33 -18.81 -5.85
CA ASP A 20 -0.01 -18.55 -5.27
C ASP A 20 -0.26 -17.05 -5.06
N ALA A 21 0.74 -16.30 -4.60
CA ALA A 21 0.63 -14.84 -4.48
C ALA A 21 0.46 -14.15 -5.83
N MET A 22 1.17 -14.62 -6.86
CA MET A 22 1.02 -14.09 -8.22
C MET A 22 -0.35 -14.43 -8.80
N LYS A 23 -0.87 -15.63 -8.53
CA LYS A 23 -2.20 -16.05 -8.93
C LYS A 23 -3.29 -15.17 -8.28
N ALA A 24 -3.17 -14.90 -6.98
CA ALA A 24 -4.08 -14.02 -6.27
C ALA A 24 -4.06 -12.58 -6.82
N LEU A 25 -2.85 -12.06 -7.13
CA LEU A 25 -2.72 -10.73 -7.75
C LEU A 25 -3.37 -10.67 -9.14
N ARG A 26 -3.22 -11.71 -9.94
CA ARG A 26 -3.85 -11.84 -11.26
C ARG A 26 -5.37 -11.90 -11.16
N GLY A 27 -5.91 -12.72 -10.24
CA GLY A 27 -7.34 -12.79 -9.98
C GLY A 27 -7.91 -11.43 -9.57
N PHE A 28 -7.28 -10.78 -8.60
CA PHE A 28 -7.70 -9.46 -8.15
C PHE A 28 -7.68 -8.41 -9.27
N ALA A 29 -6.60 -8.34 -10.04
CA ALA A 29 -6.46 -7.39 -11.15
C ALA A 29 -7.50 -7.62 -12.25
N SER A 30 -7.95 -8.87 -12.47
CA SER A 30 -8.95 -9.19 -13.49
C SER A 30 -10.35 -8.66 -13.14
N VAL A 31 -10.66 -8.56 -11.85
CA VAL A 31 -11.99 -8.12 -11.36
C VAL A 31 -12.03 -6.61 -11.11
N PHE A 32 -10.96 -6.04 -10.57
CA PHE A 32 -10.94 -4.65 -10.09
C PHE A 32 -10.21 -3.66 -11.01
N SER A 33 -9.87 -4.03 -12.24
CA SER A 33 -9.29 -3.14 -13.26
C SER A 33 -8.21 -2.22 -12.70
N ILE A 34 -7.16 -2.80 -12.11
CA ILE A 34 -6.06 -2.02 -11.56
C ILE A 34 -5.25 -1.45 -12.73
N GLU A 35 -5.30 -0.14 -12.92
CA GLU A 35 -4.38 0.57 -13.80
C GLU A 35 -2.99 0.57 -13.15
N MET A 36 -2.21 -0.43 -13.50
CA MET A 36 -0.85 -0.60 -13.00
C MET A 36 0.16 0.13 -13.90
N GLY A 37 0.01 1.45 -14.10
CA GLY A 37 1.00 2.32 -14.75
C GLY A 37 1.87 1.62 -15.80
N ASP A 38 3.14 2.01 -15.97
CA ASP A 38 4.11 1.42 -16.92
C ASP A 38 4.53 -0.04 -16.63
N LEU A 39 3.97 -0.70 -15.64
CA LEU A 39 4.11 -2.14 -15.48
C LEU A 39 3.06 -2.82 -16.37
N SER A 40 3.40 -3.03 -17.63
CA SER A 40 2.72 -3.99 -18.48
C SER A 40 3.01 -5.42 -17.99
N ILE A 41 2.45 -5.78 -16.83
CA ILE A 41 2.23 -7.18 -16.53
C ILE A 41 1.07 -7.55 -17.45
N SER A 42 1.34 -8.20 -18.57
CA SER A 42 0.31 -8.90 -19.31
C SER A 42 -0.16 -10.05 -18.43
N VAL A 43 -1.14 -9.74 -17.59
CA VAL A 43 -1.69 -10.67 -16.62
C VAL A 43 -2.83 -11.34 -17.35
N ASP A 44 -2.59 -12.54 -17.86
CA ASP A 44 -3.70 -13.38 -18.28
C ASP A 44 -4.58 -13.65 -17.06
N PRO A 45 -5.87 -13.32 -17.08
CA PRO A 45 -6.78 -13.55 -15.96
C PRO A 45 -6.77 -15.02 -15.58
N GLU A 46 -6.39 -15.32 -14.33
CA GLU A 46 -6.41 -16.70 -13.84
C GLU A 46 -7.44 -16.81 -12.72
N PRO A 47 -8.60 -17.45 -12.95
CA PRO A 47 -9.65 -17.58 -11.95
C PRO A 47 -9.18 -18.37 -10.72
N GLY A 48 -9.66 -18.01 -9.54
CA GLY A 48 -9.63 -18.89 -8.38
C GLY A 48 -9.14 -18.34 -7.06
N VAL A 49 -8.50 -17.13 -7.01
CA VAL A 49 -8.15 -16.49 -5.74
C VAL A 49 -8.28 -14.98 -5.91
N ALA A 50 -8.99 -14.33 -4.97
CA ALA A 50 -9.25 -12.88 -4.98
C ALA A 50 -10.00 -12.40 -6.25
N ASP A 51 -10.97 -13.17 -6.72
CA ASP A 51 -11.75 -12.93 -7.93
C ASP A 51 -13.27 -13.10 -7.74
N SER A 52 -13.76 -13.04 -6.50
CA SER A 52 -15.18 -13.22 -6.17
C SER A 52 -16.05 -12.02 -6.58
N GLY A 53 -15.46 -10.87 -6.86
CA GLY A 53 -16.14 -9.60 -7.09
C GLY A 53 -16.53 -8.87 -5.81
N ASN A 54 -16.19 -9.40 -4.64
CA ASN A 54 -16.36 -8.75 -3.35
C ASN A 54 -15.01 -8.20 -2.88
N LEU A 55 -14.87 -6.86 -2.88
CA LEU A 55 -13.60 -6.17 -2.60
C LEU A 55 -13.01 -6.56 -1.22
N GLU A 56 -13.84 -6.70 -0.19
CA GLU A 56 -13.39 -7.02 1.16
C GLU A 56 -12.77 -8.43 1.24
N TYR A 57 -13.39 -9.42 0.60
CA TYR A 57 -12.86 -10.78 0.55
C TYR A 57 -11.63 -10.87 -0.34
N ASP A 58 -11.70 -10.30 -1.53
CA ASP A 58 -10.66 -10.42 -2.54
C ASP A 58 -9.38 -9.70 -2.11
N LEU A 59 -9.50 -8.49 -1.53
CA LEU A 59 -8.33 -7.77 -0.99
C LEU A 59 -7.70 -8.51 0.20
N SER A 60 -8.54 -9.10 1.05
CA SER A 60 -8.09 -9.92 2.18
C SER A 60 -7.31 -11.15 1.74
N ASP A 61 -7.80 -11.84 0.72
CA ASP A 61 -7.14 -13.05 0.20
C ASP A 61 -5.85 -12.72 -0.55
N LEU A 62 -5.84 -11.62 -1.30
CA LEU A 62 -4.63 -11.07 -1.91
C LEU A 62 -3.55 -10.78 -0.87
N PHE A 63 -3.88 -10.05 0.21
CA PHE A 63 -2.91 -9.71 1.25
C PHE A 63 -2.39 -10.92 1.99
N VAL A 64 -3.27 -11.91 2.25
CA VAL A 64 -2.86 -13.18 2.86
C VAL A 64 -1.89 -13.94 1.94
N ALA A 65 -2.19 -14.04 0.65
CA ALA A 65 -1.32 -14.73 -0.31
C ALA A 65 0.06 -14.06 -0.40
N ILE A 66 0.09 -12.71 -0.49
CA ILE A 66 1.34 -11.95 -0.50
C ILE A 66 2.11 -12.14 0.81
N GLY A 67 1.43 -12.03 1.95
CA GLY A 67 2.04 -12.18 3.27
C GLY A 67 2.62 -13.59 3.50
N VAL A 68 1.93 -14.63 3.04
CA VAL A 68 2.42 -16.01 3.08
C VAL A 68 3.67 -16.20 2.21
N ALA A 69 3.67 -15.61 1.00
CA ALA A 69 4.83 -15.65 0.12
C ALA A 69 6.01 -14.88 0.72
N ALA A 70 5.79 -13.70 1.28
CA ALA A 70 6.81 -12.90 1.96
C ALA A 70 7.43 -13.67 3.14
N LYS A 71 6.58 -14.26 4.00
CA LYS A 71 7.03 -15.08 5.14
C LYS A 71 7.87 -16.27 4.69
N ALA A 72 7.48 -16.96 3.62
CA ALA A 72 8.22 -18.07 3.06
C ALA A 72 9.58 -17.67 2.48
N ALA A 73 9.68 -16.44 1.96
CA ALA A 73 10.92 -15.86 1.44
C ALA A 73 11.80 -15.25 2.54
N GLY A 74 11.38 -15.26 3.81
CA GLY A 74 12.10 -14.59 4.91
C GLY A 74 12.12 -13.07 4.76
N LYS A 75 11.10 -12.46 4.12
CA LYS A 75 10.98 -11.03 3.84
C LYS A 75 9.70 -10.46 4.43
N GLY A 76 9.64 -9.13 4.54
CA GLY A 76 8.41 -8.39 4.80
C GLY A 76 7.88 -7.73 3.53
N TRP A 77 6.60 -7.43 3.53
CA TRP A 77 5.95 -6.60 2.52
C TRP A 77 5.42 -5.32 3.16
N CYS A 78 5.66 -4.19 2.50
CA CYS A 78 5.22 -2.88 2.96
C CYS A 78 4.30 -2.27 1.90
N LEU A 79 3.08 -1.91 2.30
CA LEU A 79 2.14 -1.16 1.49
C LEU A 79 2.16 0.30 1.92
N LEU A 80 2.44 1.19 0.97
CA LEU A 80 2.43 2.63 1.16
C LEU A 80 1.30 3.23 0.33
N ILE A 81 0.37 3.93 0.97
CA ILE A 81 -0.72 4.64 0.29
C ILE A 81 -0.69 6.09 0.73
N ASP A 82 -0.55 6.99 -0.21
CA ASP A 82 -0.71 8.43 0.01
C ASP A 82 -2.15 8.86 -0.23
N GLU A 83 -2.57 9.96 0.41
CA GLU A 83 -3.91 10.54 0.25
C GLU A 83 -5.05 9.55 0.54
N VAL A 84 -4.90 8.75 1.60
CA VAL A 84 -5.84 7.67 1.98
C VAL A 84 -7.28 8.19 2.15
N GLN A 85 -7.49 9.49 2.46
CA GLN A 85 -8.83 10.06 2.60
C GLN A 85 -9.63 10.11 1.29
N TYR A 86 -9.01 9.87 0.13
CA TYR A 86 -9.71 9.76 -1.15
C TYR A 86 -10.25 8.36 -1.45
N LEU A 87 -9.91 7.37 -0.61
CA LEU A 87 -10.57 6.07 -0.70
C LEU A 87 -12.05 6.21 -0.35
N LYS A 88 -12.90 5.53 -1.10
CA LYS A 88 -14.30 5.40 -0.73
C LYS A 88 -14.43 4.62 0.57
N GLU A 89 -15.53 4.81 1.27
CA GLU A 89 -15.80 4.11 2.55
C GLU A 89 -15.67 2.59 2.41
N GLU A 90 -16.21 2.01 1.34
CA GLU A 90 -16.12 0.58 1.06
C GLU A 90 -14.69 0.10 0.79
N GLU A 91 -13.86 0.93 0.13
CA GLU A 91 -12.46 0.62 -0.16
C GLU A 91 -11.61 0.70 1.11
N LEU A 92 -11.86 1.72 1.93
CA LEU A 92 -11.20 1.87 3.24
C LEU A 92 -11.60 0.75 4.19
N ALA A 93 -12.88 0.37 4.22
CA ALA A 93 -13.37 -0.76 5.01
C ALA A 93 -12.70 -2.07 4.60
N ALA A 94 -12.61 -2.34 3.30
CA ALA A 94 -11.95 -3.53 2.77
C ALA A 94 -10.45 -3.58 3.14
N LEU A 95 -9.76 -2.43 3.04
CA LEU A 95 -8.36 -2.30 3.43
C LEU A 95 -8.17 -2.59 4.93
N ILE A 96 -9.03 -2.04 5.80
CA ILE A 96 -8.98 -2.26 7.25
C ILE A 96 -9.17 -3.74 7.57
N VAL A 97 -10.14 -4.41 6.94
CA VAL A 97 -10.41 -5.85 7.15
C VAL A 97 -9.20 -6.69 6.68
N ALA A 98 -8.64 -6.38 5.53
CA ALA A 98 -7.47 -7.10 5.02
C ALA A 98 -6.26 -6.96 5.97
N ILE A 99 -5.97 -5.74 6.46
CA ILE A 99 -4.88 -5.48 7.41
C ILE A 99 -5.13 -6.21 8.74
N HIS A 100 -6.35 -6.20 9.24
CA HIS A 100 -6.71 -6.94 10.45
C HIS A 100 -6.49 -8.45 10.27
N LYS A 101 -6.93 -9.02 9.15
CA LYS A 101 -6.78 -10.46 8.83
C LYS A 101 -5.32 -10.90 8.77
N ILE A 102 -4.45 -10.10 8.14
CA ILE A 102 -3.00 -10.39 8.08
C ILE A 102 -2.34 -10.29 9.47
N GLY A 103 -2.77 -9.32 10.29
CA GLY A 103 -2.30 -9.19 11.67
C GLY A 103 -2.66 -10.41 12.52
N GLN A 104 -3.92 -10.90 12.44
CA GLN A 104 -4.36 -12.13 13.12
C GLN A 104 -3.54 -13.36 12.68
N LYS A 105 -3.12 -13.42 11.41
CA LYS A 105 -2.30 -14.51 10.89
C LYS A 105 -0.80 -14.33 11.11
N GLN A 106 -0.39 -13.24 11.76
CA GLN A 106 1.02 -12.90 12.02
C GLN A 106 1.88 -12.97 10.75
N LEU A 107 1.33 -12.41 9.67
CA LEU A 107 2.05 -12.31 8.39
C LEU A 107 2.92 -11.05 8.38
N PRO A 108 4.11 -11.10 7.75
CA PRO A 108 5.06 -9.99 7.74
C PRO A 108 4.65 -8.91 6.72
N VAL A 109 3.51 -8.29 6.95
CA VAL A 109 2.96 -7.21 6.13
C VAL A 109 2.73 -6.01 7.01
N ILE A 110 3.18 -4.84 6.57
CA ILE A 110 2.96 -3.57 7.24
C ILE A 110 2.32 -2.57 6.28
N PHE A 111 1.43 -1.75 6.80
CA PHE A 111 0.78 -0.68 6.06
C PHE A 111 1.18 0.68 6.62
N PHE A 112 1.52 1.60 5.74
CA PHE A 112 1.64 3.02 6.04
C PHE A 112 0.70 3.81 5.13
N GLY A 113 -0.19 4.58 5.74
CA GLY A 113 -1.06 5.50 5.05
C GLY A 113 -0.71 6.94 5.41
N ALA A 114 -0.63 7.82 4.43
CA ALA A 114 -0.58 9.26 4.64
C ALA A 114 -1.93 9.88 4.24
N GLY A 115 -2.32 10.93 4.94
CA GLY A 115 -3.58 11.61 4.65
C GLY A 115 -3.85 12.78 5.60
N LEU A 116 -4.96 13.44 5.38
CA LEU A 116 -5.39 14.59 6.19
C LEU A 116 -5.84 14.16 7.60
N PRO A 117 -5.84 15.07 8.59
CA PRO A 117 -6.15 14.75 9.99
C PRO A 117 -7.51 14.08 10.24
N GLN A 118 -8.50 14.29 9.34
CA GLN A 118 -9.81 13.63 9.42
C GLN A 118 -9.77 12.12 9.18
N LEU A 119 -8.64 11.57 8.69
CA LEU A 119 -8.51 10.15 8.37
C LEU A 119 -8.81 9.24 9.55
N ALA A 120 -8.46 9.65 10.78
CA ALA A 120 -8.77 8.87 11.98
C ALA A 120 -10.27 8.67 12.18
N GLY A 121 -11.07 9.74 11.98
CA GLY A 121 -12.54 9.67 12.03
C GLY A 121 -13.11 8.80 10.92
N LEU A 122 -12.69 9.03 9.66
CA LEU A 122 -13.13 8.23 8.51
C LEU A 122 -12.85 6.74 8.68
N SER A 123 -11.71 6.39 9.26
CA SER A 123 -11.37 4.99 9.54
C SER A 123 -12.27 4.38 10.61
N GLY A 124 -12.62 5.14 11.65
CA GLY A 124 -13.57 4.74 12.71
C GLY A 124 -14.98 4.55 12.18
N ASP A 125 -15.43 5.43 11.28
CA ASP A 125 -16.75 5.34 10.62
C ASP A 125 -16.81 4.09 9.71
N ALA A 126 -15.75 3.82 8.94
CA ALA A 126 -15.68 2.65 8.07
C ALA A 126 -15.69 1.32 8.87
N LYS A 127 -14.92 1.23 9.95
CA LYS A 127 -14.88 0.08 10.87
C LYS A 127 -14.54 0.55 12.28
N SER A 128 -15.43 0.36 13.23
CA SER A 128 -15.31 0.83 14.61
C SER A 128 -14.07 0.36 15.36
N TYR A 129 -13.43 -0.73 14.94
CA TYR A 129 -12.19 -1.24 15.54
C TYR A 129 -10.91 -0.66 14.94
N ALA A 130 -11.01 0.15 13.88
CA ALA A 130 -9.84 0.72 13.18
C ALA A 130 -8.96 1.58 14.09
N GLU A 131 -9.54 2.34 15.02
CA GLU A 131 -8.80 3.15 15.99
C GLU A 131 -7.81 2.33 16.84
N ARG A 132 -8.13 1.05 17.09
CA ARG A 132 -7.26 0.14 17.85
C ARG A 132 -6.27 -0.62 16.97
N LEU A 133 -6.52 -0.63 15.66
CA LEU A 133 -5.70 -1.32 14.68
C LEU A 133 -4.52 -0.46 14.21
N PHE A 134 -4.72 0.85 14.15
CA PHE A 134 -3.74 1.80 13.62
C PHE A 134 -3.18 2.74 14.69
N SER A 135 -1.97 3.22 14.46
CA SER A 135 -1.40 4.38 15.13
C SER A 135 -1.48 5.58 14.20
N TYR A 136 -1.89 6.73 14.70
CA TYR A 136 -2.07 7.97 13.92
C TYR A 136 -1.06 9.04 14.38
N PRO A 137 0.22 8.92 14.03
CA PRO A 137 1.20 9.94 14.33
C PRO A 137 0.89 11.21 13.54
N LYS A 138 0.94 12.37 14.22
CA LYS A 138 0.77 13.66 13.55
C LYS A 138 2.10 14.13 12.99
N VAL A 139 2.12 14.42 11.70
CA VAL A 139 3.23 15.10 11.04
C VAL A 139 2.91 16.59 11.01
N GLY A 140 3.72 17.39 11.67
CA GLY A 140 3.55 18.85 11.75
C GLY A 140 4.32 19.60 10.67
N ALA A 141 4.29 20.94 10.76
CA ALA A 141 5.09 21.79 9.89
C ALA A 141 6.60 21.54 10.12
N LEU A 142 7.37 21.67 9.06
CA LEU A 142 8.83 21.65 9.14
C LEU A 142 9.32 22.85 9.97
N ASN A 143 10.37 22.66 10.75
CA ASN A 143 11.10 23.78 11.32
C ASN A 143 11.86 24.53 10.21
N ASN A 144 12.39 25.72 10.51
CA ASN A 144 13.03 26.57 9.51
C ASN A 144 14.20 25.88 8.80
N ASP A 145 15.03 25.13 9.54
CA ASP A 145 16.18 24.43 8.97
C ASP A 145 15.73 23.30 8.04
N ALA A 146 14.75 22.50 8.47
CA ALA A 146 14.21 21.42 7.65
C ALA A 146 13.46 21.97 6.41
N ALA A 147 12.75 23.10 6.56
CA ALA A 147 12.08 23.77 5.43
C ALA A 147 13.13 24.29 4.43
N TRP A 148 14.21 24.89 4.92
CA TRP A 148 15.31 25.35 4.07
C TRP A 148 15.94 24.18 3.31
N HIS A 149 16.26 23.08 3.99
CA HIS A 149 16.81 21.88 3.35
C HIS A 149 15.87 21.25 2.33
N ALA A 150 14.57 21.24 2.60
CA ALA A 150 13.57 20.70 1.66
C ALA A 150 13.49 21.49 0.35
N ILE A 151 13.77 22.80 0.40
CA ILE A 151 13.79 23.67 -0.78
C ILE A 151 15.16 23.60 -1.47
N LYS A 152 16.24 23.74 -0.67
CA LYS A 152 17.61 23.86 -1.18
C LYS A 152 18.10 22.52 -1.78
N GLY A 153 17.81 21.40 -1.15
CA GLY A 153 18.33 20.09 -1.57
C GLY A 153 18.09 19.78 -3.05
N PRO A 154 16.83 19.81 -3.55
CA PRO A 154 16.54 19.56 -4.97
C PRO A 154 17.20 20.57 -5.92
N ILE A 155 17.39 21.81 -5.47
CA ILE A 155 18.01 22.86 -6.30
C ILE A 155 19.53 22.64 -6.39
N ASP A 156 20.17 22.26 -5.27
CA ASP A 156 21.58 21.90 -5.27
C ASP A 156 21.87 20.63 -6.12
N GLU A 157 20.91 19.67 -6.16
CA GLU A 157 21.03 18.47 -7.02
C GLU A 157 20.99 18.81 -8.52
N GLU A 158 20.32 19.90 -8.90
CA GLU A 158 20.25 20.40 -10.29
C GLU A 158 21.36 21.42 -10.59
N GLU A 159 22.32 21.61 -9.69
CA GLU A 159 23.43 22.59 -9.81
C GLU A 159 22.96 24.05 -9.99
N GLU A 160 21.77 24.39 -9.46
CA GLU A 160 21.20 25.73 -9.50
C GLU A 160 21.40 26.49 -8.16
N GLU A 161 21.29 27.83 -8.18
CA GLU A 161 21.46 28.68 -7.01
C GLU A 161 20.16 29.37 -6.60
N ILE A 162 19.88 29.39 -5.28
CA ILE A 162 18.80 30.21 -4.71
C ILE A 162 19.37 31.57 -4.29
N THR A 163 18.82 32.65 -4.85
CA THR A 163 19.12 34.00 -4.34
C THR A 163 18.35 34.26 -3.05
N THR A 164 19.05 34.74 -2.02
CA THR A 164 18.49 35.08 -0.70
C THR A 164 17.77 36.43 -0.66
N SER A 165 17.54 37.07 -1.79
CA SER A 165 16.82 38.34 -1.90
C SER A 165 15.35 38.11 -2.19
N ALA A 166 14.55 37.93 -1.12
CA ALA A 166 13.09 38.06 -1.12
C ALA A 166 12.66 38.83 0.12
#